data_2e0d82bf2d281e38596689d79d45057e
#
_entry.id   2e0d82bf2d281e38596689d79d45057e
#
_cell.length_a   1.000
_cell.length_b   1.000
_cell.length_c   1.000
_cell.angle_alpha   90.00
_cell.angle_beta   90.00
_cell.angle_gamma   90.00
#
_symmetry.space_group_name_H-M   'P 1'
#
loop_
_entity.id
_entity.type
_entity.pdbx_description
1 polymer ?
#
loop_
_entity_poly.entity_id
_entity_poly.type
_entity_poly.pdbx_seq_one_letter_code
_entity_poly.pdbx_strand_id
1 'polypeptide(L)'
;MRKLSVLAASALLLASSSFAKEINVGVVMSMSGPLAAYGQTCNEGIEFAHSLQPKLKNGDTVKLVLIDTKGDKVESANATTRLISSDKVVGIIGELTSTNTAQVMAIADKKEIPVIAPVATNDKLTEGKKFANRVCFTDSFQGAVVANYAAKDLKLKTAVIVVDQAQVYSLGLAKAFKDAFSAAGGKIVKEIKVSSGDKDFKAVVSQIKAANPDFMFLPMYHPEVSMIARQAKQIGLNKPMFSGDGVANQTFIDLGGDAVEGYMFTDFFDYGAPPTERSKEFIKAYAAKTGKQEVNSFVALGADAYNLMVDAMNRCANPEDNICVNNEIKKTKGFEGVSGVISMDELGNSTRSAVIKVVQNAKAVYKATVNP
;
A
#
# COMPACT_ATOMS: atom_id res chain seq x y z
N MET A 1 -72.67 -27.37 -36.94
CA MET A 1 -71.72 -26.28 -37.20
C MET A 1 -71.05 -25.89 -35.89
N ARG A 2 -69.84 -26.41 -35.66
CA ARG A 2 -69.10 -26.21 -34.41
C ARG A 2 -68.14 -25.05 -34.63
N LYS A 3 -68.27 -24.02 -33.83
CA LYS A 3 -67.29 -22.91 -33.81
C LYS A 3 -66.11 -23.28 -32.86
N LEU A 4 -64.91 -23.48 -33.41
CA LEU A 4 -63.68 -23.57 -32.63
C LEU A 4 -63.26 -22.16 -32.23
N SER A 5 -63.20 -21.90 -30.94
CA SER A 5 -62.55 -20.71 -30.36
C SER A 5 -61.10 -21.04 -30.08
N VAL A 6 -60.19 -20.39 -30.78
CA VAL A 6 -58.78 -20.46 -30.54
C VAL A 6 -58.43 -19.42 -29.46
N LEU A 7 -58.08 -19.85 -28.25
CA LEU A 7 -57.48 -19.00 -27.23
C LEU A 7 -55.97 -18.84 -27.55
N ALA A 8 -55.58 -17.66 -27.99
CA ALA A 8 -54.16 -17.28 -28.06
C ALA A 8 -53.71 -16.86 -26.66
N ALA A 9 -52.91 -17.71 -26.02
CA ALA A 9 -52.23 -17.38 -24.77
C ALA A 9 -50.98 -16.55 -25.12
N SER A 10 -51.09 -15.24 -24.97
CA SER A 10 -49.94 -14.30 -25.05
C SER A 10 -49.12 -14.42 -23.78
N ALA A 11 -48.03 -15.19 -23.81
CA ALA A 11 -47.02 -15.16 -22.76
C ALA A 11 -46.28 -13.83 -22.81
N LEU A 12 -46.63 -12.87 -21.94
CA LEU A 12 -45.83 -11.72 -21.67
C LEU A 12 -44.56 -12.19 -20.96
N LEU A 13 -43.47 -12.28 -21.72
CA LEU A 13 -42.10 -12.29 -21.15
C LEU A 13 -41.86 -10.88 -20.56
N LEU A 14 -42.10 -10.77 -19.26
CA LEU A 14 -41.59 -9.65 -18.47
C LEU A 14 -40.04 -9.75 -18.46
N ALA A 15 -39.44 -9.19 -19.47
CA ALA A 15 -38.02 -8.85 -19.39
C ALA A 15 -37.89 -7.85 -18.25
N SER A 16 -37.54 -8.33 -17.05
CA SER A 16 -37.08 -7.46 -15.97
C SER A 16 -35.81 -6.79 -16.45
N SER A 17 -35.96 -5.59 -17.04
CA SER A 17 -34.82 -4.68 -17.25
C SER A 17 -34.31 -4.34 -15.86
N SER A 18 -33.29 -5.08 -15.41
CA SER A 18 -32.50 -4.71 -14.25
C SER A 18 -31.83 -3.40 -14.62
N PHE A 19 -32.34 -2.28 -14.08
CA PHE A 19 -31.63 -1.02 -14.20
C PHE A 19 -30.29 -1.15 -13.54
N ALA A 20 -29.22 -0.79 -14.24
CA ALA A 20 -27.87 -0.75 -13.69
C ALA A 20 -27.87 0.10 -12.41
N LYS A 21 -27.40 -0.50 -11.31
CA LYS A 21 -27.31 0.17 -10.01
C LYS A 21 -25.98 0.91 -9.88
N GLU A 22 -25.94 1.83 -8.94
CA GLU A 22 -24.70 2.44 -8.46
C GLU A 22 -24.31 1.75 -7.14
N ILE A 23 -23.12 1.17 -7.09
CA ILE A 23 -22.58 0.44 -5.92
C ILE A 23 -21.41 1.23 -5.34
N ASN A 24 -21.54 1.61 -4.07
CA ASN A 24 -20.53 2.41 -3.39
C ASN A 24 -19.34 1.56 -2.92
N VAL A 25 -18.14 1.98 -3.28
CA VAL A 25 -16.87 1.49 -2.73
C VAL A 25 -16.20 2.65 -1.99
N GLY A 26 -15.90 2.45 -0.71
CA GLY A 26 -15.27 3.45 0.13
C GLY A 26 -13.78 3.59 -0.18
N VAL A 27 -13.27 4.80 -0.13
CA VAL A 27 -11.84 5.10 -0.23
C VAL A 27 -11.46 5.95 0.98
N VAL A 28 -10.56 5.44 1.81
CA VAL A 28 -10.08 6.10 3.04
C VAL A 28 -8.61 6.41 2.87
N MET A 29 -8.25 7.70 2.72
CA MET A 29 -6.90 8.13 2.36
C MET A 29 -6.49 9.41 3.09
N SER A 30 -5.19 9.55 3.35
CA SER A 30 -4.59 10.80 3.85
C SER A 30 -4.43 11.79 2.70
N MET A 31 -5.49 12.52 2.32
CA MET A 31 -5.46 13.47 1.20
C MET A 31 -4.86 14.82 1.58
N SER A 32 -4.78 15.12 2.87
CA SER A 32 -4.17 16.33 3.45
C SER A 32 -3.25 15.97 4.62
N GLY A 33 -2.55 16.97 5.17
CA GLY A 33 -1.61 16.80 6.28
C GLY A 33 -0.21 16.34 5.86
N PRO A 34 0.66 15.95 6.83
CA PRO A 34 2.07 15.65 6.58
C PRO A 34 2.30 14.47 5.63
N LEU A 35 1.34 13.55 5.51
CA LEU A 35 1.41 12.34 4.69
C LEU A 35 0.54 12.41 3.44
N ALA A 36 0.09 13.62 3.06
CA ALA A 36 -0.78 13.83 1.89
C ALA A 36 -0.20 13.26 0.59
N ALA A 37 1.12 13.32 0.41
CA ALA A 37 1.78 12.79 -0.78
C ALA A 37 1.48 11.30 -1.02
N TYR A 38 1.37 10.49 0.04
CA TYR A 38 1.00 9.08 -0.10
C TYR A 38 -0.46 8.92 -0.56
N GLY A 39 -1.40 9.62 0.12
CA GLY A 39 -2.82 9.53 -0.17
C GLY A 39 -3.15 9.97 -1.58
N GLN A 40 -2.64 11.13 -1.97
CA GLN A 40 -2.85 11.71 -3.30
C GLN A 40 -2.30 10.78 -4.39
N THR A 41 -1.09 10.26 -4.23
CA THR A 41 -0.45 9.36 -5.20
C THR A 41 -1.21 8.03 -5.31
N CYS A 42 -1.61 7.43 -4.20
CA CYS A 42 -2.38 6.18 -4.22
C CYS A 42 -3.77 6.37 -4.81
N ASN A 43 -4.46 7.46 -4.43
CA ASN A 43 -5.79 7.79 -4.97
C ASN A 43 -5.75 8.07 -6.48
N GLU A 44 -4.69 8.69 -6.99
CA GLU A 44 -4.48 8.87 -8.44
C GLU A 44 -4.54 7.51 -9.17
N GLY A 45 -3.94 6.46 -8.59
CA GLY A 45 -4.00 5.11 -9.13
C GLY A 45 -5.40 4.50 -9.07
N ILE A 46 -6.12 4.69 -7.97
CA ILE A 46 -7.50 4.22 -7.79
C ILE A 46 -8.42 4.89 -8.83
N GLU A 47 -8.36 6.21 -8.94
CA GLU A 47 -9.19 6.96 -9.88
C GLU A 47 -8.86 6.64 -11.33
N PHE A 48 -7.58 6.46 -11.64
CA PHE A 48 -7.18 6.07 -12.98
C PHE A 48 -7.71 4.67 -13.35
N ALA A 49 -7.55 3.67 -12.46
CA ALA A 49 -8.09 2.33 -12.68
C ALA A 49 -9.62 2.34 -12.79
N HIS A 50 -10.31 3.10 -11.92
CA HIS A 50 -11.76 3.31 -12.00
C HIS A 50 -12.16 3.94 -13.35
N SER A 51 -11.41 4.91 -13.85
CA SER A 51 -11.71 5.53 -15.15
C SER A 51 -11.58 4.57 -16.34
N LEU A 52 -10.77 3.52 -16.20
CA LEU A 52 -10.65 2.46 -17.22
C LEU A 52 -11.74 1.38 -17.09
N GLN A 53 -12.21 1.12 -15.88
CA GLN A 53 -13.22 0.09 -15.59
C GLN A 53 -14.24 0.60 -14.55
N PRO A 54 -15.13 1.54 -14.91
CA PRO A 54 -16.13 2.08 -13.98
C PRO A 54 -17.33 1.17 -13.76
N LYS A 55 -17.47 0.09 -14.53
CA LYS A 55 -18.64 -0.81 -14.51
C LYS A 55 -18.25 -2.25 -14.22
N LEU A 56 -19.13 -2.93 -13.52
CA LEU A 56 -19.11 -4.37 -13.34
C LEU A 56 -19.62 -5.10 -14.60
N LYS A 57 -19.34 -6.41 -14.68
CA LYS A 57 -19.78 -7.25 -15.81
C LYS A 57 -21.31 -7.32 -15.97
N ASN A 58 -22.05 -7.17 -14.89
CA ASN A 58 -23.53 -7.14 -14.90
C ASN A 58 -24.11 -5.79 -15.33
N GLY A 59 -23.26 -4.78 -15.60
CA GLY A 59 -23.62 -3.44 -16.01
C GLY A 59 -23.73 -2.43 -14.88
N ASP A 60 -23.69 -2.84 -13.62
CA ASP A 60 -23.71 -1.93 -12.47
C ASP A 60 -22.48 -1.00 -12.48
N THR A 61 -22.63 0.22 -11.96
CA THR A 61 -21.59 1.21 -11.92
C THR A 61 -20.96 1.24 -10.52
N VAL A 62 -19.64 1.20 -10.44
CA VAL A 62 -18.92 1.42 -9.18
C VAL A 62 -18.80 2.92 -8.95
N LYS A 63 -19.18 3.38 -7.76
CA LYS A 63 -18.98 4.75 -7.30
C LYS A 63 -17.96 4.79 -6.17
N LEU A 64 -16.93 5.58 -6.34
CA LEU A 64 -15.94 5.80 -5.29
C LEU A 64 -16.43 6.87 -4.31
N VAL A 65 -16.39 6.56 -3.01
CA VAL A 65 -16.71 7.50 -1.92
C VAL A 65 -15.43 7.76 -1.13
N LEU A 66 -14.73 8.84 -1.51
CA LEU A 66 -13.45 9.23 -0.89
C LEU A 66 -13.68 10.06 0.36
N ILE A 67 -12.99 9.71 1.47
CA ILE A 67 -12.92 10.50 2.69
C ILE A 67 -11.46 10.74 3.07
N ASP A 68 -11.11 12.01 3.29
CA ASP A 68 -9.80 12.45 3.77
C ASP A 68 -9.65 12.18 5.28
N THR A 69 -8.64 11.43 5.68
CA THR A 69 -8.30 11.13 7.07
C THR A 69 -7.30 12.12 7.68
N LYS A 70 -6.72 13.00 6.87
CA LYS A 70 -5.66 13.94 7.26
C LYS A 70 -4.41 13.25 7.85
N GLY A 71 -4.29 11.93 7.66
CA GLY A 71 -3.26 11.11 8.27
C GLY A 71 -3.47 10.84 9.77
N ASP A 72 -4.69 11.07 10.29
CA ASP A 72 -5.04 10.90 11.69
C ASP A 72 -5.83 9.61 11.93
N LYS A 73 -5.50 8.90 13.03
CA LYS A 73 -6.13 7.62 13.36
C LYS A 73 -7.60 7.76 13.81
N VAL A 74 -7.98 8.90 14.43
CA VAL A 74 -9.36 9.14 14.88
C VAL A 74 -10.22 9.48 13.66
N GLU A 75 -9.71 10.32 12.77
CA GLU A 75 -10.38 10.63 11.49
C GLU A 75 -10.53 9.37 10.63
N SER A 76 -9.55 8.46 10.63
CA SER A 76 -9.65 7.17 9.93
C SER A 76 -10.78 6.29 10.49
N ALA A 77 -10.95 6.26 11.81
CA ALA A 77 -12.06 5.56 12.47
C ALA A 77 -13.42 6.20 12.13
N ASN A 78 -13.50 7.53 12.17
CA ASN A 78 -14.71 8.29 11.85
C ASN A 78 -15.11 8.09 10.38
N ALA A 79 -14.15 8.20 9.45
CA ALA A 79 -14.33 7.96 8.03
C ALA A 79 -14.89 6.56 7.76
N THR A 80 -14.29 5.53 8.36
CA THR A 80 -14.74 4.15 8.23
C THR A 80 -16.18 3.96 8.72
N THR A 81 -16.47 4.52 9.90
CA THR A 81 -17.82 4.43 10.48
C THR A 81 -18.85 5.10 9.56
N ARG A 82 -18.55 6.27 9.01
CA ARG A 82 -19.41 6.99 8.07
C ARG A 82 -19.65 6.19 6.79
N LEU A 83 -18.59 5.69 6.15
CA LEU A 83 -18.68 4.88 4.92
C LEU A 83 -19.61 3.68 5.09
N ILE A 84 -19.51 3.00 6.24
CA ILE A 84 -20.33 1.82 6.54
C ILE A 84 -21.76 2.20 6.88
N SER A 85 -21.96 3.17 7.80
CA SER A 85 -23.28 3.47 8.36
C SER A 85 -24.14 4.34 7.46
N SER A 86 -23.55 5.33 6.81
CA SER A 86 -24.25 6.35 6.00
C SER A 86 -24.16 6.06 4.50
N ASP A 87 -22.93 5.83 4.01
CA ASP A 87 -22.68 5.69 2.59
C ASP A 87 -22.89 4.24 2.08
N LYS A 88 -23.13 3.26 3.00
CA LYS A 88 -23.47 1.87 2.71
C LYS A 88 -22.53 1.20 1.70
N VAL A 89 -21.22 1.38 1.90
CA VAL A 89 -20.22 0.80 1.00
C VAL A 89 -20.16 -0.72 1.12
N VAL A 90 -19.89 -1.40 0.01
CA VAL A 90 -19.73 -2.87 -0.06
C VAL A 90 -18.32 -3.34 0.29
N GLY A 91 -17.36 -2.44 0.23
CA GLY A 91 -15.95 -2.67 0.56
C GLY A 91 -15.20 -1.35 0.69
N ILE A 92 -14.02 -1.39 1.29
CA ILE A 92 -13.18 -0.21 1.54
C ILE A 92 -11.78 -0.44 0.98
N ILE A 93 -11.24 0.55 0.28
CA ILE A 93 -9.83 0.62 -0.13
C ILE A 93 -9.15 1.65 0.76
N GLY A 94 -8.07 1.23 1.43
CA GLY A 94 -7.33 2.12 2.35
C GLY A 94 -7.09 1.48 3.73
N GLU A 95 -6.54 2.14 4.65
CA GLU A 95 -5.74 3.36 4.61
C GLU A 95 -4.28 2.99 4.21
N LEU A 96 -3.35 3.94 4.29
CA LEU A 96 -1.98 3.76 3.79
C LEU A 96 -0.99 3.46 4.90
N THR A 97 -1.09 4.18 6.04
CA THR A 97 -0.21 3.96 7.18
C THR A 97 -0.73 2.82 8.04
N SER A 98 0.16 1.99 8.56
CA SER A 98 -0.25 0.83 9.37
C SER A 98 -1.03 1.22 10.62
N THR A 99 -0.70 2.34 11.25
CA THR A 99 -1.40 2.85 12.45
C THR A 99 -2.86 3.20 12.16
N ASN A 100 -3.11 3.88 11.04
CA ASN A 100 -4.45 4.28 10.62
C ASN A 100 -5.24 3.10 10.04
N THR A 101 -4.60 2.27 9.20
CA THR A 101 -5.19 1.06 8.64
C THR A 101 -5.69 0.10 9.72
N ALA A 102 -4.98 0.01 10.85
CA ALA A 102 -5.42 -0.79 11.99
C ALA A 102 -6.79 -0.35 12.52
N GLN A 103 -7.10 0.96 12.52
CA GLN A 103 -8.41 1.47 12.92
C GLN A 103 -9.48 1.10 11.90
N VAL A 104 -9.19 1.31 10.60
CA VAL A 104 -10.10 0.98 9.51
C VAL A 104 -10.46 -0.50 9.56
N MET A 105 -9.47 -1.39 9.60
CA MET A 105 -9.66 -2.84 9.60
C MET A 105 -10.38 -3.33 10.86
N ALA A 106 -10.09 -2.76 12.04
CA ALA A 106 -10.75 -3.16 13.30
C ALA A 106 -12.26 -2.83 13.31
N ILE A 107 -12.66 -1.73 12.67
CA ILE A 107 -14.06 -1.31 12.59
C ILE A 107 -14.78 -2.10 11.50
N ALA A 108 -14.18 -2.19 10.31
CA ALA A 108 -14.78 -2.85 9.16
C ALA A 108 -14.94 -4.36 9.38
N ASP A 109 -13.97 -5.03 10.02
CA ASP A 109 -14.03 -6.45 10.35
C ASP A 109 -15.25 -6.81 11.22
N LYS A 110 -15.55 -5.99 12.25
CA LYS A 110 -16.73 -6.15 13.11
C LYS A 110 -18.07 -5.95 12.38
N LYS A 111 -18.01 -5.33 11.21
CA LYS A 111 -19.18 -5.02 10.37
C LYS A 111 -19.24 -5.87 9.11
N GLU A 112 -18.32 -6.83 9.00
CA GLU A 112 -18.21 -7.74 7.87
C GLU A 112 -18.05 -7.02 6.52
N ILE A 113 -17.33 -5.89 6.53
CA ILE A 113 -16.99 -5.10 5.34
C ILE A 113 -15.55 -5.40 4.93
N PRO A 114 -15.29 -5.93 3.71
CA PRO A 114 -13.95 -6.20 3.26
C PRO A 114 -13.14 -4.91 3.10
N VAL A 115 -11.90 -4.95 3.60
CA VAL A 115 -10.91 -3.89 3.42
C VAL A 115 -9.76 -4.43 2.58
N ILE A 116 -9.33 -3.66 1.58
CA ILE A 116 -8.07 -3.88 0.87
C ILE A 116 -7.15 -2.70 1.17
N ALA A 117 -6.11 -2.94 1.99
CA ALA A 117 -5.04 -1.96 2.20
C ALA A 117 -4.08 -1.98 1.01
N PRO A 118 -3.86 -0.84 0.33
CA PRO A 118 -2.92 -0.78 -0.78
C PRO A 118 -1.47 -0.91 -0.33
N VAL A 119 -1.07 -0.21 0.74
CA VAL A 119 0.33 0.05 1.10
C VAL A 119 0.70 -0.36 2.53
N ALA A 120 -0.26 -0.49 3.44
CA ALA A 120 0.02 -0.76 4.86
C ALA A 120 0.60 -2.17 5.09
N THR A 121 1.83 -2.24 5.55
CA THR A 121 2.68 -3.44 5.56
C THR A 121 2.75 -4.19 6.88
N ASN A 122 2.35 -3.60 8.02
CA ASN A 122 2.52 -4.23 9.32
C ASN A 122 1.81 -5.60 9.39
N ASP A 123 2.52 -6.65 9.83
CA ASP A 123 2.03 -8.04 9.84
C ASP A 123 0.74 -8.20 10.63
N LYS A 124 0.59 -7.48 11.76
CA LYS A 124 -0.57 -7.59 12.66
C LYS A 124 -1.88 -7.03 12.09
N LEU A 125 -1.85 -6.40 10.93
CA LEU A 125 -3.06 -5.78 10.38
C LEU A 125 -4.14 -6.80 10.04
N THR A 126 -3.75 -7.97 9.54
CA THR A 126 -4.67 -9.04 9.13
C THR A 126 -4.83 -10.13 10.18
N GLU A 127 -3.92 -10.22 11.16
CA GLU A 127 -4.00 -11.22 12.22
C GLU A 127 -5.32 -11.16 12.99
N GLY A 128 -6.02 -12.31 13.07
CA GLY A 128 -7.29 -12.45 13.80
C GLY A 128 -8.49 -11.72 13.17
N LYS A 129 -8.36 -11.21 11.94
CA LYS A 129 -9.44 -10.51 11.22
C LYS A 129 -9.83 -11.27 9.96
N LYS A 130 -11.13 -11.39 9.74
CA LYS A 130 -11.69 -12.12 8.58
C LYS A 130 -11.81 -11.24 7.34
N PHE A 131 -12.07 -9.94 7.52
CA PHE A 131 -12.38 -8.99 6.45
C PHE A 131 -11.23 -8.03 6.15
N ALA A 132 -10.03 -8.29 6.70
CA ALA A 132 -8.83 -7.52 6.44
C ALA A 132 -7.98 -8.18 5.33
N ASN A 133 -7.65 -7.41 4.29
CA ASN A 133 -6.84 -7.87 3.16
C ASN A 133 -5.86 -6.76 2.75
N ARG A 134 -4.76 -7.13 2.06
CA ARG A 134 -3.79 -6.18 1.50
C ARG A 134 -3.24 -6.65 0.17
N VAL A 135 -2.89 -5.73 -0.72
CA VAL A 135 -2.20 -6.04 -1.98
C VAL A 135 -0.68 -5.80 -1.91
N CYS A 136 -0.18 -5.20 -0.83
CA CYS A 136 1.24 -5.03 -0.56
C CYS A 136 1.85 -6.24 0.17
N PHE A 137 3.18 -6.30 0.24
CA PHE A 137 3.90 -7.27 1.07
C PHE A 137 3.82 -6.91 2.57
N THR A 138 4.43 -7.75 3.43
CA THR A 138 4.48 -7.55 4.88
C THR A 138 5.81 -6.96 5.35
N ASP A 139 5.82 -6.36 6.56
CA ASP A 139 7.05 -5.87 7.21
C ASP A 139 8.05 -7.00 7.47
N SER A 140 7.58 -8.21 7.80
CA SER A 140 8.44 -9.39 7.97
C SER A 140 9.22 -9.71 6.69
N PHE A 141 8.58 -9.63 5.53
CA PHE A 141 9.23 -9.85 4.25
C PHE A 141 10.20 -8.71 3.90
N GLN A 142 9.75 -7.44 3.92
CA GLN A 142 10.63 -6.34 3.53
C GLN A 142 11.80 -6.15 4.50
N GLY A 143 11.60 -6.38 5.81
CA GLY A 143 12.67 -6.33 6.80
C GLY A 143 13.76 -7.37 6.52
N ALA A 144 13.36 -8.60 6.14
CA ALA A 144 14.28 -9.64 5.70
C ALA A 144 15.01 -9.28 4.41
N VAL A 145 14.33 -8.66 3.44
CA VAL A 145 14.93 -8.17 2.18
C VAL A 145 16.04 -7.16 2.47
N VAL A 146 15.75 -6.12 3.25
CA VAL A 146 16.76 -5.10 3.60
C VAL A 146 17.92 -5.71 4.39
N ALA A 147 17.64 -6.56 5.38
CA ALA A 147 18.64 -7.20 6.23
C ALA A 147 19.60 -8.09 5.41
N ASN A 148 19.04 -8.93 4.54
CA ASN A 148 19.84 -9.83 3.70
C ASN A 148 20.68 -9.05 2.69
N TYR A 149 20.08 -8.02 2.05
CA TYR A 149 20.81 -7.17 1.11
C TYR A 149 21.98 -6.45 1.79
N ALA A 150 21.76 -5.84 2.96
CA ALA A 150 22.82 -5.20 3.73
C ALA A 150 23.92 -6.20 4.15
N ALA A 151 23.55 -7.35 4.72
CA ALA A 151 24.52 -8.29 5.26
C ALA A 151 25.22 -9.13 4.19
N LYS A 152 24.48 -9.63 3.18
CA LYS A 152 25.00 -10.61 2.21
C LYS A 152 25.55 -9.97 0.95
N ASP A 153 24.87 -8.94 0.42
CA ASP A 153 25.28 -8.29 -0.83
C ASP A 153 26.30 -7.17 -0.57
N LEU A 154 26.01 -6.30 0.41
CA LEU A 154 26.88 -5.16 0.75
C LEU A 154 27.92 -5.46 1.83
N LYS A 155 27.87 -6.65 2.46
CA LYS A 155 28.80 -7.11 3.50
C LYS A 155 28.89 -6.20 4.73
N LEU A 156 27.81 -5.47 5.02
CA LEU A 156 27.71 -4.60 6.20
C LEU A 156 27.43 -5.45 7.45
N LYS A 157 28.09 -5.11 8.57
CA LYS A 157 28.09 -5.94 9.79
C LYS A 157 27.40 -5.28 10.97
N THR A 158 27.36 -3.95 11.01
CA THR A 158 26.82 -3.21 12.16
C THR A 158 25.82 -2.16 11.71
N ALA A 159 24.69 -2.07 12.42
CA ALA A 159 23.63 -1.09 12.15
C ALA A 159 23.21 -0.34 13.41
N VAL A 160 22.84 0.92 13.23
CA VAL A 160 21.97 1.65 14.17
C VAL A 160 20.57 1.68 13.58
N ILE A 161 19.55 1.44 14.40
CA ILE A 161 18.14 1.59 14.03
C ILE A 161 17.60 2.85 14.72
N VAL A 162 16.86 3.69 13.97
CA VAL A 162 16.08 4.80 14.54
C VAL A 162 14.60 4.47 14.34
N VAL A 163 13.84 4.41 15.43
CA VAL A 163 12.46 3.90 15.46
C VAL A 163 11.51 5.01 15.88
N ASP A 164 10.46 5.25 15.12
CA ASP A 164 9.33 6.05 15.56
C ASP A 164 8.42 5.20 16.48
N GLN A 165 8.47 5.50 17.77
CA GLN A 165 7.73 4.74 18.79
C GLN A 165 6.21 4.95 18.73
N ALA A 166 5.72 5.94 18.01
CA ALA A 166 4.30 6.22 17.83
C ALA A 166 3.67 5.45 16.66
N GLN A 167 4.50 4.84 15.77
CA GLN A 167 4.02 4.18 14.56
C GLN A 167 4.21 2.65 14.61
N VAL A 168 3.10 1.92 14.44
CA VAL A 168 3.17 0.44 14.43
C VAL A 168 3.97 -0.09 13.25
N TYR A 169 4.00 0.62 12.11
CA TYR A 169 4.88 0.34 10.97
C TYR A 169 6.35 0.34 11.41
N SER A 170 6.81 1.45 11.99
CA SER A 170 8.21 1.62 12.39
C SER A 170 8.65 0.55 13.39
N LEU A 171 7.81 0.26 14.39
CA LEU A 171 8.07 -0.76 15.39
C LEU A 171 8.12 -2.17 14.79
N GLY A 172 7.17 -2.49 13.89
CA GLY A 172 7.09 -3.79 13.23
C GLY A 172 8.27 -4.05 12.31
N LEU A 173 8.54 -3.11 11.42
CA LEU A 173 9.63 -3.21 10.46
C LEU A 173 11.00 -3.21 11.14
N ALA A 174 11.21 -2.40 12.19
CA ALA A 174 12.45 -2.42 12.97
C ALA A 174 12.68 -3.80 13.60
N LYS A 175 11.62 -4.41 14.16
CA LYS A 175 11.71 -5.76 14.72
C LYS A 175 12.06 -6.80 13.66
N ALA A 176 11.36 -6.81 12.54
CA ALA A 176 11.58 -7.74 11.44
C ALA A 176 13.01 -7.64 10.89
N PHE A 177 13.47 -6.40 10.64
CA PHE A 177 14.85 -6.15 10.22
C PHE A 177 15.87 -6.66 11.24
N LYS A 178 15.69 -6.32 12.53
CA LYS A 178 16.61 -6.71 13.61
C LYS A 178 16.75 -8.23 13.69
N ASP A 179 15.63 -8.95 13.65
CA ASP A 179 15.61 -10.40 13.71
C ASP A 179 16.36 -11.02 12.50
N ALA A 180 16.06 -10.56 11.30
CA ALA A 180 16.67 -11.05 10.06
C ALA A 180 18.16 -10.66 9.96
N PHE A 181 18.52 -9.42 10.33
CA PHE A 181 19.90 -8.96 10.27
C PHE A 181 20.79 -9.73 11.27
N SER A 182 20.28 -9.97 12.49
CA SER A 182 20.99 -10.79 13.49
C SER A 182 21.15 -12.23 13.02
N ALA A 183 20.12 -12.83 12.42
CA ALA A 183 20.19 -14.17 11.84
C ALA A 183 21.21 -14.26 10.67
N ALA A 184 21.41 -13.16 9.93
CA ALA A 184 22.44 -13.05 8.89
C ALA A 184 23.86 -12.74 9.42
N GLY A 185 24.05 -12.70 10.75
CA GLY A 185 25.33 -12.42 11.39
C GLY A 185 25.64 -10.93 11.61
N GLY A 186 24.68 -10.06 11.36
CA GLY A 186 24.78 -8.63 11.63
C GLY A 186 24.55 -8.30 13.11
N LYS A 187 25.00 -7.12 13.54
CA LYS A 187 24.86 -6.62 14.92
C LYS A 187 24.16 -5.27 14.94
N ILE A 188 23.12 -5.13 15.73
CA ILE A 188 22.53 -3.84 16.07
C ILE A 188 23.35 -3.25 17.22
N VAL A 189 24.07 -2.18 16.93
CA VAL A 189 24.94 -1.51 17.92
C VAL A 189 24.18 -0.50 18.76
N LYS A 190 23.08 0.05 18.24
CA LYS A 190 22.20 0.94 18.97
C LYS A 190 20.79 0.99 18.35
N GLU A 191 19.78 1.13 19.19
CA GLU A 191 18.41 1.47 18.81
C GLU A 191 18.07 2.81 19.48
N ILE A 192 17.58 3.78 18.68
CA ILE A 192 17.24 5.12 19.12
C ILE A 192 15.77 5.36 18.84
N LYS A 193 15.02 5.85 19.82
CA LYS A 193 13.60 6.13 19.71
C LYS A 193 13.37 7.61 19.45
N VAL A 194 12.46 7.90 18.51
CA VAL A 194 11.95 9.23 18.17
C VAL A 194 10.42 9.19 18.14
N SER A 195 9.79 10.31 17.90
CA SER A 195 8.34 10.39 17.74
C SER A 195 7.96 11.13 16.46
N SER A 196 6.85 10.72 15.84
CA SER A 196 6.26 11.44 14.70
C SER A 196 6.07 12.92 15.05
N GLY A 197 6.46 13.77 14.10
CA GLY A 197 6.38 15.22 14.26
C GLY A 197 7.60 15.87 14.92
N ASP A 198 8.58 15.09 15.40
CA ASP A 198 9.87 15.62 15.82
C ASP A 198 10.56 16.34 14.65
N LYS A 199 11.23 17.47 14.94
CA LYS A 199 11.90 18.30 13.92
C LYS A 199 13.39 18.48 14.17
N ASP A 200 13.86 18.24 15.40
CA ASP A 200 15.28 18.32 15.76
C ASP A 200 15.82 16.94 16.11
N PHE A 201 16.68 16.44 15.25
CA PHE A 201 17.34 15.14 15.38
C PHE A 201 18.85 15.25 15.65
N LYS A 202 19.36 16.44 16.04
CA LYS A 202 20.80 16.66 16.30
C LYS A 202 21.36 15.70 17.35
N ALA A 203 20.59 15.47 18.42
CA ALA A 203 20.99 14.50 19.45
C ALA A 203 20.98 13.06 18.90
N VAL A 204 20.02 12.71 18.04
CA VAL A 204 19.92 11.41 17.38
C VAL A 204 21.14 11.17 16.48
N VAL A 205 21.43 12.10 15.55
CA VAL A 205 22.55 11.94 14.61
C VAL A 205 23.91 11.97 15.33
N SER A 206 24.03 12.72 16.44
CA SER A 206 25.23 12.69 17.27
C SER A 206 25.43 11.33 17.95
N GLN A 207 24.37 10.70 18.44
CA GLN A 207 24.40 9.35 19.01
C GLN A 207 24.76 8.30 17.95
N ILE A 208 24.24 8.44 16.72
CA ILE A 208 24.59 7.55 15.60
C ILE A 208 26.09 7.69 15.28
N LYS A 209 26.58 8.93 15.19
CA LYS A 209 28.01 9.22 14.92
C LYS A 209 28.92 8.59 15.99
N ALA A 210 28.55 8.72 17.27
CA ALA A 210 29.30 8.13 18.38
C ALA A 210 29.28 6.58 18.35
N ALA A 211 28.18 5.97 17.94
CA ALA A 211 28.05 4.51 17.80
C ALA A 211 28.84 3.96 16.59
N ASN A 212 29.17 4.80 15.62
CA ASN A 212 29.96 4.49 14.42
C ASN A 212 29.54 3.20 13.70
N PRO A 213 28.26 3.01 13.31
CA PRO A 213 27.81 1.82 12.59
C PRO A 213 28.33 1.79 11.16
N ASP A 214 28.22 0.64 10.49
CA ASP A 214 28.45 0.56 9.04
C ASP A 214 27.34 1.29 8.27
N PHE A 215 26.11 1.25 8.76
CA PHE A 215 24.96 1.96 8.16
C PHE A 215 23.87 2.29 9.19
N MET A 216 22.90 3.09 8.76
CA MET A 216 21.69 3.43 9.50
C MET A 216 20.48 2.79 8.86
N PHE A 217 19.60 2.18 9.67
CA PHE A 217 18.29 1.72 9.24
C PHE A 217 17.21 2.62 9.85
N LEU A 218 16.41 3.25 9.01
CA LEU A 218 15.43 4.27 9.37
C LEU A 218 14.02 3.81 8.92
N PRO A 219 13.39 2.82 9.59
CA PRO A 219 12.07 2.30 9.23
C PRO A 219 10.96 3.28 9.63
N MET A 220 10.89 4.42 8.98
CA MET A 220 9.98 5.52 9.28
C MET A 220 9.44 6.15 8.00
N TYR A 221 8.54 7.12 8.14
CA TYR A 221 7.97 7.85 7.01
C TYR A 221 8.88 9.01 6.57
N HIS A 222 8.65 9.49 5.34
CA HIS A 222 9.52 10.46 4.67
C HIS A 222 9.75 11.78 5.41
N PRO A 223 8.82 12.34 6.19
CA PRO A 223 9.06 13.64 6.82
C PRO A 223 10.26 13.61 7.79
N GLU A 224 10.25 12.64 8.72
CA GLU A 224 11.30 12.50 9.73
C GLU A 224 12.62 12.00 9.12
N VAL A 225 12.52 11.02 8.19
CA VAL A 225 13.70 10.43 7.54
C VAL A 225 14.48 11.49 6.74
N SER A 226 13.79 12.35 5.99
CA SER A 226 14.42 13.44 5.24
C SER A 226 15.14 14.42 6.16
N MET A 227 14.55 14.75 7.33
CA MET A 227 15.18 15.63 8.31
C MET A 227 16.41 14.99 8.96
N ILE A 228 16.34 13.71 9.33
CA ILE A 228 17.48 12.96 9.86
C ILE A 228 18.62 12.93 8.85
N ALA A 229 18.35 12.64 7.59
CA ALA A 229 19.35 12.61 6.53
C ALA A 229 20.04 13.98 6.38
N ARG A 230 19.29 15.07 6.33
CA ARG A 230 19.83 16.43 6.27
C ARG A 230 20.69 16.79 7.47
N GLN A 231 20.22 16.47 8.69
CA GLN A 231 20.96 16.77 9.91
C GLN A 231 22.20 15.87 10.05
N ALA A 232 22.16 14.61 9.60
CA ALA A 232 23.32 13.74 9.50
C ALA A 232 24.40 14.33 8.59
N LYS A 233 24.01 14.82 7.41
CA LYS A 233 24.93 15.49 6.48
C LYS A 233 25.55 16.74 7.08
N GLN A 234 24.78 17.57 7.79
CA GLN A 234 25.27 18.80 8.43
C GLN A 234 26.42 18.54 9.43
N ILE A 235 26.45 17.41 10.11
CA ILE A 235 27.55 17.05 11.04
C ILE A 235 28.61 16.15 10.41
N GLY A 236 28.56 15.96 9.09
CA GLY A 236 29.52 15.12 8.36
C GLY A 236 29.38 13.62 8.69
N LEU A 237 28.17 13.14 8.97
CA LEU A 237 27.89 11.71 9.17
C LEU A 237 27.59 11.07 7.82
N ASN A 238 28.65 10.56 7.16
CA ASN A 238 28.58 9.96 5.83
C ASN A 238 28.52 8.42 5.94
N LYS A 239 27.38 7.89 6.35
CA LYS A 239 27.11 6.45 6.43
C LYS A 239 25.96 6.08 5.49
N PRO A 240 25.98 4.90 4.86
CA PRO A 240 24.83 4.40 4.11
C PRO A 240 23.54 4.46 4.94
N MET A 241 22.44 4.83 4.31
CA MET A 241 21.13 4.92 4.94
C MET A 241 20.14 4.03 4.20
N PHE A 242 19.34 3.31 4.96
CA PHE A 242 18.32 2.38 4.44
C PHE A 242 16.97 2.60 5.10
N SER A 243 15.92 2.40 4.33
CA SER A 243 14.52 2.33 4.82
C SER A 243 13.74 1.20 4.16
N GLY A 244 12.50 1.03 4.62
CA GLY A 244 11.46 0.33 3.88
C GLY A 244 10.75 1.26 2.90
N ASP A 245 9.55 0.86 2.52
CA ASP A 245 8.65 1.55 1.57
C ASP A 245 8.18 2.94 2.03
N GLY A 246 8.31 3.25 3.32
CA GLY A 246 7.91 4.55 3.89
C GLY A 246 8.63 5.79 3.32
N VAL A 247 9.58 5.62 2.42
CA VAL A 247 10.25 6.69 1.68
C VAL A 247 10.08 6.57 0.17
N ALA A 248 9.24 5.66 -0.30
CA ALA A 248 9.07 5.34 -1.73
C ALA A 248 8.24 6.40 -2.49
N ASN A 249 8.57 7.66 -2.34
CA ASN A 249 7.91 8.77 -3.05
C ASN A 249 8.90 9.91 -3.37
N GLN A 250 8.57 10.70 -4.39
CA GLN A 250 9.41 11.82 -4.81
C GLN A 250 9.54 12.90 -3.73
N THR A 251 8.51 13.09 -2.90
CA THR A 251 8.54 14.07 -1.79
C THR A 251 9.69 13.79 -0.81
N PHE A 252 10.04 12.51 -0.57
CA PHE A 252 11.21 12.16 0.22
C PHE A 252 12.49 12.72 -0.38
N ILE A 253 12.66 12.55 -1.68
CA ILE A 253 13.85 13.01 -2.41
C ILE A 253 13.91 14.54 -2.43
N ASP A 254 12.78 15.19 -2.70
CA ASP A 254 12.69 16.65 -2.75
C ASP A 254 12.99 17.29 -1.38
N LEU A 255 12.46 16.72 -0.29
CA LEU A 255 12.73 17.18 1.07
C LEU A 255 14.16 16.89 1.54
N GLY A 256 14.69 15.75 1.15
CA GLY A 256 16.05 15.32 1.53
C GLY A 256 17.14 16.02 0.74
N GLY A 257 16.84 16.38 -0.52
CA GLY A 257 17.79 16.99 -1.44
C GLY A 257 19.04 16.13 -1.60
N ASP A 258 20.20 16.76 -1.61
CA ASP A 258 21.49 16.09 -1.74
C ASP A 258 21.92 15.24 -0.52
N ALA A 259 21.18 15.35 0.59
CA ALA A 259 21.42 14.54 1.78
C ALA A 259 20.93 13.10 1.66
N VAL A 260 20.06 12.82 0.69
CA VAL A 260 19.54 11.47 0.43
C VAL A 260 20.15 10.84 -0.82
N GLU A 261 21.18 11.45 -1.43
CA GLU A 261 21.92 10.82 -2.51
C GLU A 261 22.58 9.52 -2.01
N GLY A 262 22.42 8.42 -2.75
CA GLY A 262 22.86 7.09 -2.35
C GLY A 262 21.96 6.38 -1.32
N TYR A 263 20.86 6.99 -0.88
CA TYR A 263 19.90 6.37 0.04
C TYR A 263 19.23 5.16 -0.60
N MET A 264 19.13 4.05 0.13
CA MET A 264 18.52 2.81 -0.36
C MET A 264 17.23 2.48 0.38
N PHE A 265 16.26 1.90 -0.33
CA PHE A 265 14.99 1.52 0.26
C PHE A 265 14.32 0.39 -0.53
N THR A 266 13.42 -0.32 0.13
CA THR A 266 12.52 -1.26 -0.53
C THR A 266 11.30 -0.54 -1.07
N ASP A 267 10.79 -1.02 -2.20
CA ASP A 267 9.59 -0.53 -2.85
C ASP A 267 8.81 -1.72 -3.43
N PHE A 268 7.58 -1.48 -3.88
CA PHE A 268 6.67 -2.51 -4.36
C PHE A 268 6.78 -2.76 -5.87
N PHE A 269 7.23 -1.76 -6.61
CA PHE A 269 7.15 -1.75 -8.08
C PHE A 269 8.17 -0.77 -8.68
N ASP A 270 8.62 -1.11 -9.87
CA ASP A 270 9.39 -0.19 -10.71
C ASP A 270 8.85 -0.16 -12.14
N TYR A 271 8.49 1.02 -12.63
CA TYR A 271 7.92 1.19 -13.97
C TYR A 271 8.92 0.88 -15.10
N GLY A 272 10.22 0.98 -14.81
CA GLY A 272 11.29 0.61 -15.76
C GLY A 272 11.52 -0.90 -15.86
N ALA A 273 10.96 -1.69 -14.91
CA ALA A 273 11.02 -3.15 -14.89
C ALA A 273 9.63 -3.76 -14.68
N PRO A 274 8.67 -3.50 -15.58
CA PRO A 274 7.28 -3.89 -15.39
C PRO A 274 7.13 -5.42 -15.32
N PRO A 275 6.54 -5.95 -14.23
CA PRO A 275 6.54 -7.39 -13.95
C PRO A 275 5.49 -8.20 -14.73
N THR A 276 4.47 -7.56 -15.29
CA THR A 276 3.37 -8.23 -16.01
C THR A 276 3.02 -7.50 -17.30
N GLU A 277 2.28 -8.15 -18.21
CA GLU A 277 1.75 -7.46 -19.39
C GLU A 277 0.76 -6.35 -18.98
N ARG A 278 -0.05 -6.60 -17.96
CA ARG A 278 -0.95 -5.57 -17.40
C ARG A 278 -0.19 -4.34 -16.88
N SER A 279 0.99 -4.54 -16.31
CA SER A 279 1.88 -3.42 -15.92
C SER A 279 2.23 -2.55 -17.13
N LYS A 280 2.64 -3.17 -18.23
CA LYS A 280 3.02 -2.46 -19.47
C LYS A 280 1.84 -1.69 -20.07
N GLU A 281 0.68 -2.33 -20.15
CA GLU A 281 -0.56 -1.72 -20.65
C GLU A 281 -0.97 -0.52 -19.79
N PHE A 282 -0.94 -0.70 -18.46
CA PHE A 282 -1.27 0.36 -17.52
C PHE A 282 -0.33 1.57 -17.65
N ILE A 283 0.99 1.34 -17.67
CA ILE A 283 2.00 2.40 -17.84
C ILE A 283 1.74 3.18 -19.13
N LYS A 284 1.50 2.47 -20.25
CA LYS A 284 1.20 3.10 -21.54
C LYS A 284 -0.08 3.95 -21.50
N ALA A 285 -1.15 3.41 -20.93
CA ALA A 285 -2.43 4.12 -20.81
C ALA A 285 -2.33 5.32 -19.86
N TYR A 286 -1.60 5.15 -18.74
CA TYR A 286 -1.35 6.22 -17.78
C TYR A 286 -0.57 7.36 -18.41
N ALA A 287 0.52 7.06 -19.11
CA ALA A 287 1.32 8.06 -19.82
C ALA A 287 0.50 8.81 -20.89
N ALA A 288 -0.32 8.09 -21.66
CA ALA A 288 -1.18 8.69 -22.68
C ALA A 288 -2.21 9.66 -22.09
N LYS A 289 -2.76 9.36 -20.90
CA LYS A 289 -3.80 10.20 -20.28
C LYS A 289 -3.23 11.35 -19.45
N THR A 290 -2.13 11.12 -18.74
CA THR A 290 -1.58 12.08 -17.76
C THR A 290 -0.39 12.86 -18.26
N GLY A 291 0.26 12.42 -19.33
CA GLY A 291 1.55 12.93 -19.81
C GLY A 291 2.75 12.50 -18.95
N LYS A 292 2.53 11.80 -17.83
CA LYS A 292 3.58 11.32 -16.94
C LYS A 292 4.14 9.99 -17.45
N GLN A 293 5.46 9.91 -17.66
CA GLN A 293 6.13 8.66 -18.09
C GLN A 293 6.43 7.73 -16.90
N GLU A 294 6.61 8.29 -15.73
CA GLU A 294 6.95 7.57 -14.51
C GLU A 294 5.68 7.22 -13.73
N VAL A 295 5.49 5.95 -13.40
CA VAL A 295 4.40 5.46 -12.55
C VAL A 295 4.99 5.12 -11.20
N ASN A 296 4.57 5.87 -10.17
CA ASN A 296 4.96 5.58 -8.79
C ASN A 296 4.32 4.26 -8.33
N SER A 297 5.02 3.54 -7.43
CA SER A 297 4.53 2.27 -6.88
C SER A 297 3.17 2.38 -6.17
N PHE A 298 2.89 3.52 -5.51
CA PHE A 298 1.61 3.74 -4.84
C PHE A 298 0.46 3.96 -5.83
N VAL A 299 0.74 4.54 -7.01
CA VAL A 299 -0.23 4.57 -8.13
C VAL A 299 -0.57 3.14 -8.55
N ALA A 300 0.47 2.30 -8.75
CA ALA A 300 0.28 0.91 -9.15
C ALA A 300 -0.50 0.10 -8.11
N LEU A 301 -0.19 0.27 -6.82
CA LEU A 301 -0.89 -0.42 -5.72
C LEU A 301 -2.33 0.07 -5.52
N GLY A 302 -2.58 1.37 -5.69
CA GLY A 302 -3.93 1.92 -5.68
C GLY A 302 -4.80 1.31 -6.79
N ALA A 303 -4.22 1.22 -8.00
CA ALA A 303 -4.87 0.57 -9.13
C ALA A 303 -5.13 -0.92 -8.86
N ASP A 304 -4.17 -1.63 -8.26
CA ASP A 304 -4.33 -3.05 -7.92
C ASP A 304 -5.41 -3.27 -6.87
N ALA A 305 -5.48 -2.43 -5.84
CA ALA A 305 -6.52 -2.52 -4.82
C ALA A 305 -7.93 -2.33 -5.42
N TYR A 306 -8.09 -1.35 -6.32
CA TYR A 306 -9.33 -1.15 -7.05
C TYR A 306 -9.66 -2.34 -7.96
N ASN A 307 -8.71 -2.75 -8.79
CA ASN A 307 -8.91 -3.83 -9.75
C ASN A 307 -9.26 -5.16 -9.05
N LEU A 308 -8.61 -5.47 -7.92
CA LEU A 308 -8.89 -6.67 -7.13
C LEU A 308 -10.29 -6.61 -6.49
N MET A 309 -10.71 -5.44 -5.97
CA MET A 309 -12.05 -5.25 -5.44
C MET A 309 -13.11 -5.48 -6.52
N VAL A 310 -12.96 -4.87 -7.68
CA VAL A 310 -13.88 -5.01 -8.82
C VAL A 310 -13.88 -6.45 -9.36
N ASP A 311 -12.74 -7.11 -9.43
CA ASP A 311 -12.65 -8.50 -9.86
C ASP A 311 -13.39 -9.43 -8.89
N ALA A 312 -13.25 -9.23 -7.58
CA ALA A 312 -13.97 -9.98 -6.56
C ALA A 312 -15.50 -9.75 -6.64
N MET A 313 -15.92 -8.49 -6.79
CA MET A 313 -17.34 -8.15 -7.00
C MET A 313 -17.91 -8.83 -8.26
N ASN A 314 -17.14 -8.89 -9.34
CA ASN A 314 -17.54 -9.55 -10.59
C ASN A 314 -17.64 -11.08 -10.51
N ARG A 315 -17.03 -11.69 -9.50
CA ARG A 315 -17.13 -13.14 -9.25
C ARG A 315 -18.30 -13.50 -8.34
N CYS A 316 -18.95 -12.53 -7.71
CA CYS A 316 -20.14 -12.71 -6.89
C CYS A 316 -21.43 -12.63 -7.74
N ALA A 317 -22.39 -13.49 -7.48
CA ALA A 317 -23.71 -13.42 -8.09
C ALA A 317 -24.45 -12.12 -7.72
N ASN A 318 -24.24 -11.66 -6.48
CA ASN A 318 -24.64 -10.33 -6.02
C ASN A 318 -23.37 -9.55 -5.61
N PRO A 319 -22.95 -8.53 -6.37
CA PRO A 319 -21.77 -7.74 -6.06
C PRO A 319 -21.91 -6.85 -4.80
N GLU A 320 -23.13 -6.75 -4.24
CA GLU A 320 -23.40 -6.07 -2.95
C GLU A 320 -23.25 -7.02 -1.74
N ASP A 321 -22.97 -8.31 -1.94
CA ASP A 321 -22.75 -9.28 -0.87
C ASP A 321 -21.30 -9.18 -0.34
N ASN A 322 -21.12 -8.45 0.76
CA ASN A 322 -19.83 -8.21 1.41
C ASN A 322 -19.07 -9.50 1.75
N ILE A 323 -19.82 -10.54 2.19
CA ILE A 323 -19.23 -11.83 2.57
C ILE A 323 -18.69 -12.54 1.33
N CYS A 324 -19.50 -12.56 0.25
CA CYS A 324 -19.05 -13.10 -1.03
C CYS A 324 -17.81 -12.34 -1.53
N VAL A 325 -17.85 -11.02 -1.58
CA VAL A 325 -16.75 -10.18 -2.06
C VAL A 325 -15.46 -10.46 -1.26
N ASN A 326 -15.55 -10.52 0.06
CA ASN A 326 -14.38 -10.85 0.90
C ASN A 326 -13.83 -12.26 0.61
N ASN A 327 -14.69 -13.24 0.48
CA ASN A 327 -14.29 -14.61 0.19
C ASN A 327 -13.63 -14.72 -1.18
N GLU A 328 -14.11 -13.97 -2.17
CA GLU A 328 -13.52 -13.94 -3.50
C GLU A 328 -12.16 -13.20 -3.51
N ILE A 329 -11.98 -12.13 -2.70
CA ILE A 329 -10.66 -11.52 -2.49
C ILE A 329 -9.69 -12.58 -1.96
N LYS A 330 -10.03 -13.30 -0.90
CA LYS A 330 -9.15 -14.31 -0.27
C LYS A 330 -8.83 -15.51 -1.15
N LYS A 331 -9.75 -15.91 -2.04
CA LYS A 331 -9.53 -17.00 -3.02
C LYS A 331 -8.61 -16.60 -4.17
N THR A 332 -8.25 -15.33 -4.31
CA THR A 332 -7.46 -14.83 -5.44
C THR A 332 -6.10 -15.50 -5.51
N LYS A 333 -5.79 -16.11 -6.65
CA LYS A 333 -4.48 -16.71 -6.97
C LYS A 333 -4.06 -16.26 -8.37
N GLY A 334 -2.82 -15.85 -8.52
CA GLY A 334 -2.24 -15.48 -9.80
C GLY A 334 -2.92 -14.29 -10.50
N PHE A 335 -3.50 -13.36 -9.73
CA PHE A 335 -4.11 -12.15 -10.29
C PHE A 335 -3.01 -11.26 -10.87
N GLU A 336 -3.05 -11.02 -12.17
CA GLU A 336 -2.12 -10.10 -12.83
C GLU A 336 -2.48 -8.65 -12.49
N GLY A 337 -1.78 -8.10 -11.51
CA GLY A 337 -1.88 -6.71 -11.12
C GLY A 337 -0.93 -5.82 -11.92
N VAL A 338 -1.06 -4.51 -11.71
CA VAL A 338 -0.15 -3.48 -12.24
C VAL A 338 1.22 -3.58 -11.57
N SER A 339 1.23 -3.76 -10.26
CA SER A 339 2.47 -3.82 -9.47
C SER A 339 3.08 -5.22 -9.38
N GLY A 340 2.48 -6.22 -10.00
CA GLY A 340 2.94 -7.61 -10.01
C GLY A 340 1.82 -8.63 -9.90
N VAL A 341 2.18 -9.90 -9.84
CA VAL A 341 1.23 -10.99 -9.65
C VAL A 341 0.84 -11.06 -8.17
N ILE A 342 -0.47 -11.06 -7.89
CA ILE A 342 -1.04 -11.08 -6.56
C ILE A 342 -1.66 -12.45 -6.29
N SER A 343 -1.21 -13.09 -5.20
CA SER A 343 -1.85 -14.31 -4.66
C SER A 343 -2.09 -14.10 -3.18
N MET A 344 -3.34 -14.22 -2.77
CA MET A 344 -3.73 -14.00 -1.37
C MET A 344 -3.49 -15.26 -0.54
N ASP A 345 -3.01 -15.09 0.70
CA ASP A 345 -3.00 -16.15 1.71
C ASP A 345 -4.32 -16.20 2.49
N GLU A 346 -4.44 -17.16 3.40
CA GLU A 346 -5.66 -17.33 4.21
C GLU A 346 -5.89 -16.16 5.18
N LEU A 347 -4.82 -15.45 5.56
CA LEU A 347 -4.90 -14.28 6.42
C LEU A 347 -5.27 -13.00 5.66
N GLY A 348 -5.29 -13.03 4.32
CA GLY A 348 -5.56 -11.86 3.50
C GLY A 348 -4.31 -11.04 3.16
N ASN A 349 -3.11 -11.64 3.25
CA ASN A 349 -1.88 -11.03 2.79
C ASN A 349 -1.58 -11.43 1.35
N SER A 350 -0.95 -10.53 0.61
CA SER A 350 -0.45 -10.81 -0.72
C SER A 350 0.98 -11.32 -0.67
N THR A 351 1.24 -12.46 -1.30
CA THR A 351 2.59 -12.94 -1.60
C THR A 351 3.06 -12.27 -2.89
N ARG A 352 4.18 -11.55 -2.84
CA ARG A 352 4.70 -10.78 -3.96
C ARG A 352 6.17 -10.41 -3.78
N SER A 353 6.84 -10.05 -4.87
CA SER A 353 8.22 -9.56 -4.88
C SER A 353 8.32 -8.14 -4.30
N ALA A 354 9.51 -7.81 -3.80
CA ALA A 354 9.93 -6.44 -3.49
C ALA A 354 10.98 -5.99 -4.51
N VAL A 355 11.12 -4.68 -4.69
CA VAL A 355 12.24 -4.08 -5.42
C VAL A 355 13.11 -3.29 -4.45
N ILE A 356 14.42 -3.27 -4.72
CA ILE A 356 15.38 -2.39 -4.02
C ILE A 356 15.67 -1.23 -4.95
N LYS A 357 15.57 -0.02 -4.42
CA LYS A 357 15.88 1.22 -5.12
C LYS A 357 16.98 2.00 -4.40
N VAL A 358 17.66 2.86 -5.16
CA VAL A 358 18.65 3.81 -4.64
C VAL A 358 18.35 5.18 -5.21
N VAL A 359 18.52 6.21 -4.40
CA VAL A 359 18.46 7.60 -4.89
C VAL A 359 19.75 7.91 -5.64
N GLN A 360 19.64 8.26 -6.92
CA GLN A 360 20.75 8.69 -7.79
C GLN A 360 20.30 9.86 -8.67
N ASN A 361 21.05 10.96 -8.65
CA ASN A 361 20.73 12.17 -9.41
C ASN A 361 19.28 12.66 -9.13
N ALA A 362 18.92 12.72 -7.86
CA ALA A 362 17.59 13.11 -7.37
C ALA A 362 16.43 12.26 -7.92
N LYS A 363 16.67 10.99 -8.26
CA LYS A 363 15.67 10.03 -8.71
C LYS A 363 15.82 8.69 -7.99
N ALA A 364 14.70 8.00 -7.80
CA ALA A 364 14.71 6.62 -7.32
C ALA A 364 15.04 5.67 -8.50
N VAL A 365 16.18 5.02 -8.44
CA VAL A 365 16.70 4.13 -9.49
C VAL A 365 16.61 2.68 -9.05
N TYR A 366 16.05 1.82 -9.91
CA TYR A 366 15.96 0.37 -9.69
C TYR A 366 17.35 -0.26 -9.52
N LYS A 367 17.46 -1.18 -8.57
CA LYS A 367 18.68 -1.98 -8.31
C LYS A 367 18.45 -3.47 -8.49
N ALA A 368 17.42 -4.01 -7.86
CA ALA A 368 17.17 -5.44 -7.87
C ALA A 368 15.69 -5.75 -7.56
N THR A 369 15.23 -6.91 -8.01
CA THR A 369 13.98 -7.53 -7.56
C THR A 369 14.32 -8.70 -6.64
N VAL A 370 13.62 -8.79 -5.51
CA VAL A 370 13.74 -9.88 -4.54
C VAL A 370 12.41 -10.61 -4.47
N ASN A 371 12.43 -11.89 -4.79
CA ASN A 371 11.25 -12.75 -4.73
C ASN A 371 11.03 -13.28 -3.30
N PRO A 372 9.77 -13.63 -2.92
CA PRO A 372 9.42 -14.24 -1.65
C PRO A 372 10.14 -15.53 -1.36
#